data_e0020d8e089cd2375db0bd46cfeb6b51
#
_entry.id   e0020d8e089cd2375db0bd46cfeb6b51
#
_cell.length_a   1.000
_cell.length_b   1.000
_cell.length_c   1.000
_cell.angle_alpha   90.00
_cell.angle_beta   90.00
_cell.angle_gamma   90.00
#
_symmetry.space_group_name_H-M   'P 1'
#
loop_
_entity.id
_entity.type
_entity.pdbx_description
1 polymer ?
#
loop_
_entity_poly.entity_id
_entity_poly.type
_entity_poly.pdbx_seq_one_letter_code
_entity_poly.pdbx_strand_id
1 'polypeptide(L)'
;RPDDIGSLADIGKLPFMYKRDLRDNYPDGLFCAPKDELVRYHVSSGTTGKPTVVGYTRQDIENWSESLARGFSSCGLGRGDVLQVSYGYGLFTVGLGVHYGAERVGATVLPTSVGNT
;
A
#
# COMPACT_ATOMS: atom_id res chain seq x y z
N ARG A 1 15.19 22.82 -0.79
CA ARG A 1 15.13 22.42 -2.21
C ARG A 1 15.72 21.02 -2.35
N PRO A 2 15.43 20.24 -3.41
CA PRO A 2 16.05 18.93 -3.62
C PRO A 2 17.58 18.98 -3.56
N ASP A 3 18.19 20.04 -4.10
CA ASP A 3 19.63 20.25 -4.11
C ASP A 3 20.25 20.46 -2.71
N ASP A 4 19.43 20.71 -1.70
CA ASP A 4 19.90 20.90 -0.30
C ASP A 4 20.12 19.56 0.42
N ILE A 5 19.73 18.41 -0.22
CA ILE A 5 19.79 17.06 0.32
C ILE A 5 20.80 16.25 -0.48
N GLY A 6 22.01 16.16 0.04
CA GLY A 6 23.11 15.43 -0.61
C GLY A 6 23.39 14.05 0.03
N SER A 7 22.93 13.83 1.26
CA SER A 7 23.22 12.60 2.01
C SER A 7 22.16 12.33 3.08
N LEU A 8 22.23 11.15 3.71
CA LEU A 8 21.37 10.80 4.86
C LEU A 8 21.55 11.73 6.07
N ALA A 9 22.71 12.39 6.20
CA ALA A 9 22.94 13.37 7.27
C ALA A 9 22.04 14.61 7.13
N ASP A 10 21.53 14.86 5.93
CA ASP A 10 20.66 16.00 5.62
C ASP A 10 19.18 15.74 5.89
N ILE A 11 18.81 14.54 6.34
CA ILE A 11 17.40 14.15 6.55
C ILE A 11 16.66 15.09 7.50
N GLY A 12 17.37 15.67 8.47
CA GLY A 12 16.84 16.67 9.40
C GLY A 12 16.44 18.00 8.75
N LYS A 13 16.85 18.25 7.51
CA LYS A 13 16.47 19.45 6.74
C LYS A 13 15.10 19.28 6.06
N LEU A 14 14.59 18.04 5.96
CA LEU A 14 13.30 17.77 5.34
C LEU A 14 12.16 18.22 6.27
N PRO A 15 11.14 18.92 5.75
CA PRO A 15 9.97 19.26 6.53
C PRO A 15 9.19 18.01 6.88
N PHE A 16 8.47 18.04 8.00
CA PHE A 16 7.48 17.02 8.31
C PHE A 16 6.27 17.14 7.37
N MET A 17 5.76 16.01 6.92
CA MET A 17 4.50 15.90 6.21
C MET A 17 3.40 15.45 7.19
N TYR A 18 2.26 16.11 7.15
CA TYR A 18 1.10 15.80 7.99
C TYR A 18 -0.04 15.27 7.14
N LYS A 19 -0.97 14.56 7.77
CA LYS A 19 -2.16 14.02 7.08
C LYS A 19 -3.01 15.11 6.39
N ARG A 20 -3.01 16.32 6.91
CA ARG A 20 -3.68 17.48 6.27
C ARG A 20 -3.09 17.80 4.90
N ASP A 21 -1.77 17.67 4.74
CA ASP A 21 -1.08 18.00 3.48
C ASP A 21 -1.59 17.09 2.33
N LEU A 22 -1.86 15.81 2.64
CA LEU A 22 -2.48 14.87 1.69
C LEU A 22 -3.90 15.29 1.29
N ARG A 23 -4.67 15.86 2.24
CA ARG A 23 -6.05 16.31 1.99
C ARG A 23 -6.11 17.62 1.23
N ASP A 24 -5.20 18.53 1.53
CA ASP A 24 -5.11 19.85 0.89
C ASP A 24 -4.67 19.74 -0.56
N ASN A 25 -3.92 18.69 -0.88
CA ASN A 25 -3.47 18.33 -2.22
C ASN A 25 -4.30 17.22 -2.87
N TYR A 26 -5.54 17.00 -2.42
CA TYR A 26 -6.45 16.00 -2.98
C TYR A 26 -6.81 16.31 -4.46
N PRO A 27 -6.90 15.32 -5.35
CA PRO A 27 -6.66 13.90 -5.07
C PRO A 27 -5.19 13.45 -5.27
N ASP A 28 -4.40 14.15 -6.06
CA ASP A 28 -3.13 13.67 -6.61
C ASP A 28 -1.98 14.68 -6.60
N GLY A 29 -2.16 15.84 -5.93
CA GLY A 29 -1.18 16.93 -5.93
C GLY A 29 0.18 16.61 -5.30
N LEU A 30 0.30 15.50 -4.57
CA LEU A 30 1.56 15.02 -3.98
C LEU A 30 2.07 13.73 -4.63
N PHE A 31 1.54 13.33 -5.77
CA PHE A 31 2.08 12.19 -6.49
C PHE A 31 3.42 12.52 -7.12
N CYS A 32 4.42 11.67 -6.86
CA CYS A 32 5.76 11.81 -7.39
C CYS A 32 5.98 11.08 -8.71
N ALA A 33 5.06 10.17 -9.07
CA ALA A 33 5.08 9.44 -10.34
C ALA A 33 4.12 10.06 -11.34
N PRO A 34 4.43 10.04 -12.64
CA PRO A 34 3.51 10.40 -13.72
C PRO A 34 2.23 9.54 -13.68
N LYS A 35 1.10 10.10 -14.10
CA LYS A 35 -0.19 9.40 -14.04
C LYS A 35 -0.27 8.16 -14.92
N ASP A 36 0.44 8.14 -16.01
CA ASP A 36 0.53 7.01 -16.96
C ASP A 36 1.38 5.84 -16.44
N GLU A 37 2.17 6.06 -15.38
CA GLU A 37 2.89 5.01 -14.67
C GLU A 37 2.06 4.37 -13.54
N LEU A 38 0.94 5.00 -13.15
CA LEU A 38 0.08 4.50 -12.09
C LEU A 38 -0.76 3.32 -12.57
N VAL A 39 -0.70 2.22 -11.85
CA VAL A 39 -1.46 1.00 -12.15
C VAL A 39 -2.64 0.78 -11.22
N ARG A 40 -2.70 1.55 -10.10
CA ARG A 40 -3.76 1.39 -9.10
C ARG A 40 -3.90 2.62 -8.22
N TYR A 41 -5.12 2.86 -7.78
CA TYR A 41 -5.46 3.79 -6.72
C TYR A 41 -6.03 3.07 -5.52
N HIS A 42 -5.65 3.48 -4.32
CA HIS A 42 -6.33 3.13 -3.08
C HIS A 42 -6.78 4.40 -2.36
N VAL A 43 -7.82 4.26 -1.55
CA VAL A 43 -8.45 5.38 -0.87
C VAL A 43 -8.68 5.03 0.59
N SER A 44 -8.35 5.94 1.50
CA SER A 44 -8.69 5.77 2.92
C SER A 44 -10.17 6.06 3.17
N SER A 45 -10.73 5.51 4.27
CA SER A 45 -12.15 5.65 4.62
C SER A 45 -12.65 7.08 4.84
N GLY A 46 -11.77 8.06 4.97
CA GLY A 46 -12.14 9.48 5.04
C GLY A 46 -13.12 9.85 6.17
N THR A 47 -13.12 9.14 7.28
CA THR A 47 -14.06 9.32 8.42
C THR A 47 -14.13 10.75 8.95
N THR A 48 -13.18 11.61 8.62
CA THR A 48 -13.05 12.99 9.09
C THR A 48 -13.04 14.02 7.94
N GLY A 49 -13.65 13.72 6.80
CA GLY A 49 -13.73 14.65 5.65
C GLY A 49 -13.22 14.03 4.35
N LYS A 50 -12.44 14.78 3.55
CA LYS A 50 -11.88 14.28 2.28
C LYS A 50 -11.05 13.01 2.51
N PRO A 51 -11.26 11.95 1.72
CA PRO A 51 -10.43 10.75 1.79
C PRO A 51 -9.00 11.07 1.36
N THR A 52 -8.05 10.22 1.76
CA THR A 52 -6.69 10.27 1.21
C THR A 52 -6.60 9.30 0.05
N VAL A 53 -6.16 9.78 -1.10
CA VAL A 53 -5.91 8.96 -2.29
C VAL A 53 -4.42 8.65 -2.36
N VAL A 54 -4.10 7.40 -2.69
CA VAL A 54 -2.72 6.95 -2.91
C VAL A 54 -2.65 6.26 -4.27
N GLY A 55 -1.77 6.74 -5.14
CA GLY A 55 -1.45 6.11 -6.42
C GLY A 55 -0.27 5.16 -6.27
N TYR A 56 -0.35 4.02 -6.91
CA TYR A 56 0.70 2.99 -6.92
C TYR A 56 1.19 2.74 -8.33
N THR A 57 2.50 2.78 -8.50
CA THR A 57 3.17 2.25 -9.68
C THR A 57 3.27 0.71 -9.62
N ARG A 58 3.70 0.08 -10.70
CA ARG A 58 3.99 -1.37 -10.71
C ARG A 58 5.01 -1.74 -9.64
N GLN A 59 6.06 -0.94 -9.51
CA GLN A 59 7.11 -1.17 -8.53
C GLN A 59 6.60 -1.05 -7.09
N ASP A 60 5.69 -0.11 -6.81
CA ASP A 60 5.10 0.03 -5.48
C ASP A 60 4.28 -1.20 -5.10
N ILE A 61 3.51 -1.76 -6.05
CA ILE A 61 2.74 -2.99 -5.82
C ILE A 61 3.67 -4.18 -5.53
N GLU A 62 4.79 -4.30 -6.25
CA GLU A 62 5.78 -5.34 -6.00
C GLU A 62 6.46 -5.18 -4.64
N ASN A 63 6.88 -3.98 -4.27
CA ASN A 63 7.47 -3.68 -2.98
C ASN A 63 6.50 -3.97 -1.83
N TRP A 64 5.24 -3.61 -2.00
CA TRP A 64 4.21 -3.88 -1.02
C TRP A 64 3.95 -5.38 -0.85
N SER A 65 3.81 -6.11 -1.97
CA SER A 65 3.68 -7.56 -1.97
C SER A 65 4.85 -8.25 -1.27
N GLU A 66 6.08 -7.82 -1.55
CA GLU A 66 7.30 -8.31 -0.90
C GLU A 66 7.29 -8.04 0.61
N SER A 67 6.89 -6.84 1.02
CA SER A 67 6.83 -6.48 2.44
C SER A 67 5.88 -7.39 3.23
N LEU A 68 4.71 -7.68 2.65
CA LEU A 68 3.74 -8.59 3.27
C LEU A 68 4.21 -10.05 3.23
N ALA A 69 4.85 -10.49 2.15
CA ALA A 69 5.42 -11.83 2.05
C ALA A 69 6.48 -12.07 3.14
N ARG A 70 7.32 -11.08 3.43
CA ARG A 70 8.28 -11.15 4.55
C ARG A 70 7.59 -11.28 5.91
N GLY A 71 6.54 -10.49 6.13
CA GLY A 71 5.74 -10.59 7.34
C GLY A 71 5.11 -11.98 7.50
N PHE A 72 4.51 -12.51 6.44
CA PHE A 72 3.91 -13.84 6.45
C PHE A 72 4.94 -14.95 6.65
N SER A 73 6.05 -14.87 5.96
CA SER A 73 7.16 -15.83 6.14
C SER A 73 7.68 -15.84 7.57
N SER A 74 7.77 -14.68 8.22
CA SER A 74 8.20 -14.59 9.62
C SER A 74 7.23 -15.26 10.60
N CYS A 75 5.94 -15.38 10.21
CA CYS A 75 4.91 -16.13 10.96
C CYS A 75 4.84 -17.61 10.56
N GLY A 76 5.70 -18.08 9.68
CA GLY A 76 5.74 -19.46 9.23
C GLY A 76 4.81 -19.79 8.06
N LEU A 77 4.07 -18.82 7.49
CA LEU A 77 3.25 -19.04 6.31
C LEU A 77 4.14 -19.31 5.09
N GLY A 78 3.79 -20.31 4.30
CA GLY A 78 4.57 -20.68 3.14
C GLY A 78 3.87 -21.62 2.16
N ARG A 79 4.68 -22.27 1.36
CA ARG A 79 4.21 -23.20 0.34
C ARG A 79 3.49 -24.39 1.00
N GLY A 80 2.28 -24.69 0.54
CA GLY A 80 1.43 -25.76 1.08
C GLY A 80 0.39 -25.28 2.07
N ASP A 81 0.50 -24.04 2.57
CA ASP A 81 -0.51 -23.44 3.43
C ASP A 81 -1.65 -22.82 2.62
N VAL A 82 -2.80 -22.66 3.27
CA VAL A 82 -3.97 -21.95 2.73
C VAL A 82 -4.28 -20.74 3.60
N LEU A 83 -4.27 -19.56 3.00
CA LEU A 83 -4.62 -18.32 3.66
C LEU A 83 -6.00 -17.83 3.22
N GLN A 84 -6.95 -17.78 4.13
CA GLN A 84 -8.26 -17.21 3.88
C GLN A 84 -8.25 -15.70 4.06
N VAL A 85 -8.68 -14.96 3.03
CA VAL A 85 -8.80 -13.50 3.07
C VAL A 85 -10.27 -13.13 3.20
N SER A 86 -10.69 -12.82 4.43
CA SER A 86 -12.05 -12.37 4.78
C SER A 86 -12.15 -10.84 4.84
N TYR A 87 -11.28 -10.13 4.13
CA TYR A 87 -11.27 -8.68 3.99
C TYR A 87 -11.81 -8.26 2.62
N GLY A 88 -12.50 -7.11 2.56
CA GLY A 88 -13.00 -6.57 1.29
C GLY A 88 -11.88 -6.24 0.30
N TYR A 89 -12.12 -6.56 -0.96
CA TYR A 89 -11.22 -6.28 -2.10
C TYR A 89 -11.53 -4.94 -2.79
N GLY A 90 -12.12 -3.99 -2.08
CA GLY A 90 -12.48 -2.68 -2.63
C GLY A 90 -11.32 -1.67 -2.62
N LEU A 91 -11.67 -0.40 -2.47
CA LEU A 91 -10.72 0.73 -2.50
C LEU A 91 -9.68 0.70 -1.36
N PHE A 92 -9.94 -0.07 -0.29
CA PHE A 92 -9.02 -0.20 0.83
C PHE A 92 -7.85 -1.13 0.50
N THR A 93 -6.72 -0.89 1.14
CA THR A 93 -5.47 -1.56 0.83
C THR A 93 -5.39 -3.02 1.28
N VAL A 94 -6.07 -3.39 2.39
CA VAL A 94 -5.78 -4.62 3.14
C VAL A 94 -6.03 -5.89 2.33
N GLY A 95 -7.21 -6.04 1.73
CA GLY A 95 -7.59 -7.28 1.03
C GLY A 95 -6.61 -7.67 -0.08
N LEU A 96 -6.30 -6.71 -0.96
CA LEU A 96 -5.36 -6.94 -2.07
C LEU A 96 -3.92 -7.12 -1.59
N GLY A 97 -3.50 -6.38 -0.57
CA GLY A 97 -2.15 -6.52 -0.04
C GLY A 97 -1.91 -7.91 0.55
N VAL A 98 -2.82 -8.37 1.40
CA VAL A 98 -2.77 -9.71 1.99
C VAL A 98 -2.76 -10.78 0.91
N HIS A 99 -3.61 -10.65 -0.10
CA HIS A 99 -3.70 -11.57 -1.23
C HIS A 99 -2.34 -11.72 -1.95
N TYR A 100 -1.80 -10.62 -2.45
CA TYR A 100 -0.53 -10.66 -3.19
C TYR A 100 0.66 -11.08 -2.32
N GLY A 101 0.67 -10.69 -1.05
CA GLY A 101 1.73 -11.13 -0.12
C GLY A 101 1.70 -12.63 0.14
N ALA A 102 0.50 -13.21 0.26
CA ALA A 102 0.32 -14.65 0.45
C ALA A 102 0.70 -15.46 -0.81
N GLU A 103 0.28 -14.99 -1.99
CA GLU A 103 0.71 -15.63 -3.25
C GLU A 103 2.23 -15.57 -3.42
N ARG A 104 2.84 -14.44 -3.08
CA ARG A 104 4.28 -14.24 -3.20
C ARG A 104 5.09 -15.15 -2.26
N VAL A 105 4.60 -15.47 -1.08
CA VAL A 105 5.26 -16.43 -0.16
C VAL A 105 5.01 -17.88 -0.57
N GLY A 106 4.12 -18.11 -1.55
CA GLY A 106 3.80 -19.42 -2.12
C GLY A 106 2.61 -20.12 -1.46
N ALA A 107 1.85 -19.43 -0.62
CA ALA A 107 0.61 -19.96 -0.05
C ALA A 107 -0.54 -19.92 -1.07
N THR A 108 -1.52 -20.79 -0.88
CA THR A 108 -2.77 -20.76 -1.64
C THR A 108 -3.72 -19.76 -1.00
N VAL A 109 -4.28 -18.85 -1.79
CA VAL A 109 -5.23 -17.84 -1.29
C VAL A 109 -6.67 -18.29 -1.49
N LEU A 110 -7.49 -18.22 -0.43
CA LEU A 110 -8.94 -18.39 -0.47
C LEU A 110 -9.60 -16.99 -0.29
N PRO A 111 -10.00 -16.31 -1.40
CA PRO A 111 -10.49 -14.94 -1.37
C PRO A 111 -11.99 -14.88 -1.06
N THR A 112 -12.37 -15.11 0.19
CA THR A 112 -13.79 -15.11 0.61
C THR A 112 -14.41 -13.72 0.65
N SER A 113 -13.58 -12.67 0.77
CA SER A 113 -14.04 -11.29 0.90
C SER A 113 -14.94 -11.08 2.13
N VAL A 114 -15.80 -10.05 2.13
CA VAL A 114 -16.80 -9.79 3.18
C VAL A 114 -18.18 -10.30 2.75
N GLY A 115 -18.99 -10.74 3.71
CA GLY A 115 -20.38 -11.12 3.46
C GLY A 115 -20.62 -12.57 3.00
N ASN A 116 -19.58 -13.37 2.90
CA ASN A 116 -19.68 -14.81 2.65
C ASN A 116 -19.38 -15.57 3.95
N THR A 117 -20.41 -15.84 4.71
CA THR A 117 -20.34 -16.71 5.90
C THR A 117 -21.03 -18.03 5.60
#